data_a6eb533bbc9bdd0c6dd40b3c0308d17b
#
_entry.id   a6eb533bbc9bdd0c6dd40b3c0308d17b
#
_cell.length_a   1.000
_cell.length_b   1.000
_cell.length_c   1.000
_cell.angle_alpha   90.00
_cell.angle_beta   90.00
_cell.angle_gamma   90.00
#
_symmetry.space_group_name_H-M   'P 1'
#
loop_
_entity.id
_entity.type
_entity.pdbx_description
1 polymer ?
#
loop_
_entity_poly.entity_id
_entity_poly.type
_entity_poly.pdbx_seq_one_letter_code
_entity_poly.pdbx_strand_id
1 'polypeptide(L)'
;PTRAALIQALTQLARRKRNGRYIPARGKYIILVAPGEADFVNFQIHNISLSNIQNGNLTMDVGGDNPLSRLTARESEYIAPGQWVIVPAGGVVGRRPVLDHIHLIGHEAPELRVENNTGQYIGGGTVPPFEGSFDNDSATFRIRQFTGGVLWTPEAVIWSDGSGN
;
A
#
# COMPACT_ATOMS: atom_id res chain seq x y z
N PRO A 1 2.45 14.65 7.36
CA PRO A 1 1.21 14.90 8.14
C PRO A 1 1.49 15.19 9.60
N THR A 2 0.74 16.13 10.19
CA THR A 2 0.79 16.42 11.62
C THR A 2 -0.05 15.42 12.42
N ARG A 3 0.25 15.25 13.72
CA ARG A 3 -0.53 14.37 14.61
C ARG A 3 -2.02 14.76 14.63
N ALA A 4 -2.32 16.08 14.65
CA ALA A 4 -3.69 16.56 14.62
C ALA A 4 -4.43 16.18 13.35
N ALA A 5 -3.78 16.30 12.19
CA ALA A 5 -4.35 15.89 10.89
C ALA A 5 -4.66 14.38 10.85
N LEU A 6 -3.79 13.54 11.40
CA LEU A 6 -4.00 12.10 11.49
C LEU A 6 -5.20 11.73 12.39
N ILE A 7 -5.33 12.38 13.55
CA ILE A 7 -6.49 12.20 14.45
C ILE A 7 -7.77 12.63 13.76
N GLN A 8 -7.75 13.79 13.08
CA GLN A 8 -8.90 14.29 12.32
C GLN A 8 -9.31 13.33 11.21
N ALA A 9 -8.35 12.79 10.46
CA ALA A 9 -8.59 11.81 9.41
C ALA A 9 -9.25 10.54 9.96
N LEU A 10 -8.74 9.98 11.05
CA LEU A 10 -9.36 8.82 11.69
C LEU A 10 -10.76 9.10 12.20
N THR A 11 -11.00 10.32 12.73
CA THR A 11 -12.33 10.76 13.16
C THR A 11 -13.29 10.86 11.98
N GLN A 12 -12.81 11.40 10.85
CA GLN A 12 -13.61 11.48 9.62
C GLN A 12 -13.95 10.07 9.10
N LEU A 13 -12.99 9.14 9.09
CA LEU A 13 -13.24 7.74 8.70
C LEU A 13 -14.34 7.10 9.56
N ALA A 14 -14.29 7.33 10.88
CA ALA A 14 -15.29 6.78 11.81
C ALA A 14 -16.70 7.35 11.59
N ARG A 15 -16.81 8.58 11.04
CA ARG A 15 -18.08 9.26 10.78
C ARG A 15 -18.66 8.97 9.39
N ARG A 16 -17.88 8.38 8.48
CA ARG A 16 -18.34 8.11 7.11
C ARG A 16 -19.41 7.03 7.08
N LYS A 17 -20.37 7.24 6.19
CA LYS A 17 -21.50 6.33 5.99
C LYS A 17 -21.54 5.87 4.53
N ARG A 18 -22.00 4.64 4.33
CA ARG A 18 -22.38 4.10 3.03
C ARG A 18 -23.81 3.59 3.13
N ASN A 19 -24.68 4.04 2.25
CA ASN A 19 -26.11 3.70 2.26
C ASN A 19 -26.76 3.93 3.65
N GLY A 20 -26.47 5.07 4.29
CA GLY A 20 -27.01 5.45 5.60
C GLY A 20 -26.39 4.73 6.82
N ARG A 21 -25.54 3.72 6.62
CA ARG A 21 -24.89 2.96 7.70
C ARG A 21 -23.44 3.35 7.87
N TYR A 22 -22.98 3.48 9.12
CA TYR A 22 -21.58 3.75 9.43
C TYR A 22 -20.68 2.62 8.92
N ILE A 23 -19.52 3.00 8.39
CA ILE A 23 -18.47 2.06 8.00
C ILE A 23 -17.71 1.67 9.26
N PRO A 24 -17.52 0.35 9.56
CA PRO A 24 -16.75 -0.06 10.73
C PRO A 24 -15.29 0.39 10.62
N ALA A 25 -14.90 1.41 11.39
CA ALA A 25 -13.54 1.97 11.37
C ALA A 25 -12.62 1.43 12.48
N ARG A 26 -12.92 0.26 13.06
CA ARG A 26 -12.19 -0.33 14.20
C ARG A 26 -10.96 -1.15 13.82
N GLY A 27 -10.61 -1.26 12.55
CA GLY A 27 -9.46 -2.03 12.07
C GLY A 27 -8.12 -1.30 12.20
N LYS A 28 -7.06 -2.01 11.84
CA LYS A 28 -5.74 -1.42 11.59
C LYS A 28 -5.75 -0.73 10.22
N TYR A 29 -4.99 0.35 10.12
CA TYR A 29 -4.83 1.12 8.89
C TYR A 29 -3.37 1.26 8.54
N ILE A 30 -3.09 1.39 7.26
CA ILE A 30 -1.78 1.74 6.73
C ILE A 30 -1.86 3.17 6.23
N ILE A 31 -0.90 4.00 6.62
CA ILE A 31 -0.69 5.29 6.01
C ILE A 31 0.46 5.17 5.01
N LEU A 32 0.17 5.47 3.76
CA LEU A 32 1.17 5.54 2.68
C LEU A 32 1.66 6.98 2.59
N VAL A 33 2.97 7.15 2.57
CA VAL A 33 3.67 8.44 2.50
C VAL A 33 4.78 8.39 1.47
N ALA A 34 5.32 9.54 1.11
CA ALA A 34 6.45 9.62 0.21
C ALA A 34 7.70 8.95 0.81
N PRO A 35 8.66 8.51 -0.03
CA PRO A 35 9.93 7.97 0.41
C PRO A 35 10.67 8.95 1.33
N GLY A 36 11.19 8.45 2.45
CA GLY A 36 11.89 9.23 3.48
C GLY A 36 10.99 9.92 4.51
N GLU A 37 9.66 9.85 4.38
CA GLU A 37 8.73 10.47 5.33
C GLU A 37 8.18 9.48 6.39
N ALA A 38 8.39 8.17 6.22
CA ALA A 38 7.81 7.16 7.10
C ALA A 38 8.31 7.26 8.54
N ASP A 39 9.58 7.57 8.75
CA ASP A 39 10.16 7.70 10.09
C ASP A 39 9.57 8.90 10.83
N PHE A 40 9.41 10.03 10.15
CA PHE A 40 8.75 11.21 10.72
C PHE A 40 7.30 10.89 11.11
N VAL A 41 6.57 10.20 10.24
CA VAL A 41 5.17 9.81 10.53
C VAL A 41 5.10 8.80 11.66
N ASN A 42 6.00 7.82 11.72
CA ASN A 42 6.11 6.90 12.83
C ASN A 42 6.38 7.63 14.16
N PHE A 43 7.26 8.62 14.13
CA PHE A 43 7.49 9.48 15.30
C PHE A 43 6.19 10.18 15.73
N GLN A 44 5.40 10.74 14.80
CA GLN A 44 4.11 11.36 15.10
C GLN A 44 3.08 10.35 15.67
N ILE A 45 3.08 9.12 15.17
CA ILE A 45 2.19 8.05 15.65
C ILE A 45 2.54 7.63 17.08
N HIS A 46 3.84 7.48 17.36
CA HIS A 46 4.33 6.94 18.64
C HIS A 46 4.66 8.02 19.67
N ASN A 47 4.71 9.29 19.26
CA ASN A 47 5.04 10.38 20.18
C ASN A 47 3.92 10.54 21.20
N ILE A 48 4.15 10.02 22.38
CA ILE A 48 3.32 10.26 23.56
C ILE A 48 3.68 11.66 24.02
N SER A 49 2.74 12.59 23.90
CA SER A 49 2.93 13.95 24.40
C SER A 49 3.18 13.91 25.90
N LEU A 50 4.40 14.20 26.30
CA LEU A 50 4.74 14.52 27.69
C LEU A 50 4.18 15.91 27.99
N SER A 51 2.88 16.04 28.07
CA SER A 51 2.24 17.30 28.44
C SER A 51 1.39 17.10 29.67
N ASN A 52 2.03 17.28 30.81
CA ASN A 52 1.46 18.05 31.93
C ASN A 52 2.54 18.21 32.98
N ILE A 53 3.24 19.33 32.94
CA ILE A 53 3.97 19.82 34.10
C ILE A 53 2.90 20.53 34.97
N GLN A 54 2.23 19.81 35.82
CA GLN A 54 1.48 20.39 36.92
C GLN A 54 2.35 20.31 38.17
N ASN A 55 2.65 21.46 38.75
CA ASN A 55 3.38 21.63 40.01
C ASN A 55 4.84 21.08 40.01
N GLY A 56 5.59 21.19 38.90
CA GLY A 56 7.00 20.77 38.86
C GLY A 56 7.24 19.30 38.84
N ASN A 57 6.23 18.45 38.83
CA ASN A 57 6.35 17.00 38.65
C ASN A 57 5.98 16.61 37.22
N LEU A 58 6.88 15.91 36.55
CA LEU A 58 6.64 15.18 35.29
C LEU A 58 5.68 14.03 35.59
N THR A 59 4.40 14.22 35.37
CA THR A 59 3.46 13.10 35.33
C THR A 59 3.47 12.56 33.90
N MET A 60 4.08 11.39 33.72
CA MET A 60 3.86 10.56 32.52
C MET A 60 2.39 10.15 32.53
N ASP A 61 1.61 10.67 31.59
CA ASP A 61 0.29 10.10 31.31
C ASP A 61 0.48 8.81 30.49
N VAL A 62 0.81 7.73 31.22
CA VAL A 62 1.09 6.39 30.65
C VAL A 62 -0.21 5.64 30.35
N GLY A 63 -1.37 6.24 30.51
CA GLY A 63 -2.66 5.56 30.51
C GLY A 63 -3.64 5.94 29.42
N GLY A 64 -3.33 6.86 28.54
CA GLY A 64 -4.22 7.24 27.44
C GLY A 64 -4.09 6.30 26.25
N ASP A 65 -5.17 5.66 25.82
CA ASP A 65 -5.23 4.94 24.54
C ASP A 65 -4.78 5.87 23.42
N ASN A 66 -3.61 5.60 22.81
CA ASN A 66 -3.15 6.35 21.66
C ASN A 66 -4.07 6.04 20.46
N PRO A 67 -4.91 6.98 20.01
CA PRO A 67 -5.84 6.74 18.90
C PRO A 67 -5.12 6.41 17.60
N LEU A 68 -3.83 6.78 17.49
CA LEU A 68 -2.99 6.52 16.33
C LEU A 68 -2.30 5.14 16.35
N SER A 69 -2.37 4.39 17.45
CA SER A 69 -1.74 3.07 17.59
C SER A 69 -2.17 2.05 16.54
N ARG A 70 -3.29 2.28 15.89
CA ARG A 70 -3.80 1.46 14.77
C ARG A 70 -3.31 1.87 13.39
N LEU A 71 -2.52 2.94 13.28
CA LEU A 71 -1.84 3.33 12.05
C LEU A 71 -0.45 2.71 11.97
N THR A 72 -0.07 2.29 10.77
CA THR A 72 1.30 1.86 10.45
C THR A 72 1.75 2.64 9.21
N ALA A 73 2.87 3.35 9.31
CA ALA A 73 3.42 4.07 8.17
C ALA A 73 4.16 3.12 7.21
N ARG A 74 3.97 3.35 5.92
CA ARG A 74 4.67 2.68 4.82
C ARG A 74 5.01 3.70 3.75
N GLU A 75 6.16 3.53 3.13
CA GLU A 75 6.57 4.35 2.00
C GLU A 75 6.03 3.81 0.69
N SER A 76 5.77 4.73 -0.24
CA SER A 76 5.37 4.41 -1.59
C SER A 76 5.95 5.44 -2.55
N GLU A 77 6.64 4.98 -3.59
CA GLU A 77 7.20 5.82 -4.66
C GLU A 77 6.15 6.56 -5.49
N TYR A 78 4.88 6.14 -5.39
CA TYR A 78 3.75 6.76 -6.10
C TYR A 78 3.11 7.92 -5.34
N ILE A 79 3.59 8.21 -4.13
CA ILE A 79 3.08 9.31 -3.30
C ILE A 79 4.08 10.47 -3.36
N ALA A 80 3.61 11.65 -3.74
CA ALA A 80 4.45 12.84 -3.78
C ALA A 80 4.76 13.36 -2.37
N PRO A 81 5.89 14.05 -2.17
CA PRO A 81 6.26 14.63 -0.88
C PRO A 81 5.13 15.50 -0.30
N GLY A 82 4.86 15.31 0.99
CA GLY A 82 3.77 15.98 1.72
C GLY A 82 2.38 15.37 1.52
N GLN A 83 2.18 14.55 0.50
CA GLN A 83 0.92 13.82 0.31
C GLN A 83 0.88 12.55 1.15
N TRP A 84 -0.31 12.09 1.47
CA TRP A 84 -0.49 10.83 2.17
C TRP A 84 -1.87 10.22 1.95
N VAL A 85 -1.93 8.90 2.07
CA VAL A 85 -3.15 8.12 1.91
C VAL A 85 -3.33 7.18 3.09
N ILE A 86 -4.50 7.14 3.68
CA ILE A 86 -4.85 6.16 4.71
C ILE A 86 -5.77 5.10 4.08
N VAL A 87 -5.32 3.85 4.13
CA VAL A 87 -6.05 2.69 3.63
C VAL A 87 -6.21 1.65 4.76
N PRO A 88 -7.30 0.87 4.78
CA PRO A 88 -7.44 -0.20 5.75
C PRO A 88 -6.40 -1.30 5.49
N ALA A 89 -5.78 -1.80 6.55
CA ALA A 89 -4.83 -2.89 6.45
C ALA A 89 -5.53 -4.16 5.95
N GLY A 90 -4.90 -4.83 4.96
CA GLY A 90 -5.48 -6.02 4.32
C GLY A 90 -6.58 -5.71 3.30
N GLY A 91 -6.79 -4.44 2.92
CA GLY A 91 -7.76 -4.07 1.87
C GLY A 91 -9.23 -4.31 2.24
N VAL A 92 -9.55 -4.57 3.52
CA VAL A 92 -10.90 -4.93 3.98
C VAL A 92 -11.31 -4.07 5.18
N VAL A 93 -12.54 -3.59 5.18
CA VAL A 93 -13.17 -2.94 6.34
C VAL A 93 -14.34 -3.79 6.82
N GLY A 94 -14.19 -4.37 8.00
CA GLY A 94 -15.10 -5.39 8.49
C GLY A 94 -15.05 -6.64 7.60
N ARG A 95 -16.17 -6.96 6.94
CA ARG A 95 -16.28 -8.08 5.97
C ARG A 95 -16.36 -7.58 4.51
N ARG A 96 -16.10 -6.29 4.25
CA ARG A 96 -16.26 -5.70 2.92
C ARG A 96 -14.90 -5.42 2.30
N PRO A 97 -14.68 -5.82 1.05
CA PRO A 97 -13.47 -5.42 0.34
C PRO A 97 -13.48 -3.90 0.12
N VAL A 98 -12.32 -3.29 0.30
CA VAL A 98 -12.07 -1.88 0.01
C VAL A 98 -11.18 -1.75 -1.22
N LEU A 99 -10.08 -2.48 -1.21
CA LEU A 99 -9.14 -2.61 -2.31
C LEU A 99 -9.04 -4.08 -2.69
N ASP A 100 -9.06 -4.35 -3.96
CA ASP A 100 -8.90 -5.71 -4.47
C ASP A 100 -7.95 -5.70 -5.66
N HIS A 101 -7.08 -6.71 -5.70
CA HIS A 101 -6.18 -6.97 -6.80
C HIS A 101 -6.76 -8.09 -7.65
N ILE A 102 -7.10 -7.77 -8.88
CA ILE A 102 -7.77 -8.70 -9.78
C ILE A 102 -6.83 -9.19 -10.88
N HIS A 103 -7.04 -10.43 -11.29
CA HIS A 103 -6.35 -11.08 -12.40
C HIS A 103 -7.38 -11.55 -13.42
N LEU A 104 -6.93 -11.69 -14.66
CA LEU A 104 -7.76 -12.34 -15.67
C LEU A 104 -7.84 -13.86 -15.37
N ILE A 105 -9.05 -14.40 -15.37
CA ILE A 105 -9.27 -15.84 -15.11
C ILE A 105 -8.49 -16.66 -16.13
N GLY A 106 -7.68 -17.63 -15.63
CA GLY A 106 -6.79 -18.45 -16.44
C GLY A 106 -5.44 -17.79 -16.75
N HIS A 107 -5.19 -16.57 -16.23
CA HIS A 107 -3.93 -15.83 -16.41
C HIS A 107 -3.49 -15.17 -15.09
N GLU A 108 -3.64 -15.88 -13.96
CA GLU A 108 -3.33 -15.39 -12.63
C GLU A 108 -1.83 -15.20 -12.41
N ALA A 109 -1.02 -16.03 -13.10
CA ALA A 109 0.44 -15.94 -13.04
C ALA A 109 1.01 -15.19 -14.25
N PRO A 110 2.18 -14.56 -14.13
CA PRO A 110 2.91 -14.01 -15.27
C PRO A 110 3.28 -15.11 -16.26
N GLU A 111 3.01 -14.88 -17.54
CA GLU A 111 3.43 -15.75 -18.64
C GLU A 111 4.80 -15.32 -19.14
N LEU A 112 5.79 -16.20 -19.02
CA LEU A 112 7.11 -16.03 -19.62
C LEU A 112 7.16 -16.77 -20.94
N ARG A 113 7.54 -16.07 -22.00
CA ARG A 113 7.74 -16.66 -23.33
C ARG A 113 9.15 -16.35 -23.81
N VAL A 114 9.74 -17.29 -24.54
CA VAL A 114 11.02 -17.11 -25.21
C VAL A 114 10.77 -17.23 -26.71
N GLU A 115 11.43 -16.38 -27.48
CA GLU A 115 11.46 -16.51 -28.94
C GLU A 115 12.38 -17.66 -29.31
N ASN A 116 11.86 -18.58 -30.12
CA ASN A 116 12.55 -19.83 -30.47
C ASN A 116 12.88 -19.83 -31.96
N ASN A 117 13.96 -19.18 -32.34
CA ASN A 117 14.54 -19.26 -33.69
C ASN A 117 15.95 -19.91 -33.61
N THR A 118 16.02 -21.07 -33.00
CA THR A 118 17.30 -21.71 -32.63
C THR A 118 17.91 -22.58 -33.75
N GLY A 119 17.20 -22.82 -34.84
CA GLY A 119 17.66 -23.73 -35.89
C GLY A 119 17.62 -25.22 -35.47
N GLN A 120 18.41 -26.05 -36.15
CA GLN A 120 18.54 -27.48 -35.86
C GLN A 120 20.00 -27.91 -35.98
N TYR A 121 20.42 -28.86 -35.14
CA TYR A 121 21.75 -29.46 -35.29
C TYR A 121 21.82 -30.36 -36.53
N ILE A 122 22.94 -30.28 -37.25
CA ILE A 122 23.23 -31.24 -38.31
C ILE A 122 23.51 -32.61 -37.66
N GLY A 123 22.65 -33.61 -37.95
CA GLY A 123 22.72 -34.94 -37.31
C GLY A 123 21.57 -35.22 -36.36
N GLY A 124 20.66 -34.28 -36.18
CA GLY A 124 19.45 -34.39 -35.35
C GLY A 124 19.68 -33.94 -33.92
N GLY A 125 18.59 -33.63 -33.26
CA GLY A 125 18.55 -33.10 -31.90
C GLY A 125 17.79 -31.77 -31.81
N THR A 126 17.29 -31.45 -30.61
CA THR A 126 16.59 -30.18 -30.34
C THR A 126 17.58 -29.22 -29.73
N VAL A 127 17.69 -28.03 -30.32
CA VAL A 127 18.44 -26.92 -29.71
C VAL A 127 17.62 -26.34 -28.59
N PRO A 128 18.12 -26.22 -27.34
CA PRO A 128 17.43 -25.58 -26.26
C PRO A 128 17.09 -24.11 -26.57
N PRO A 129 15.91 -23.61 -26.20
CA PRO A 129 15.53 -22.22 -26.47
C PRO A 129 16.46 -21.15 -25.88
N PHE A 130 17.31 -21.52 -24.92
CA PHE A 130 18.24 -20.63 -24.23
C PHE A 130 19.64 -20.56 -24.88
N GLU A 131 19.91 -21.35 -25.92
CA GLU A 131 21.20 -21.29 -26.64
C GLU A 131 21.31 -20.09 -27.58
N GLY A 132 20.24 -19.30 -27.70
CA GLY A 132 20.22 -18.14 -28.57
C GLY A 132 19.59 -18.41 -29.93
N SER A 133 19.41 -17.35 -30.73
CA SER A 133 18.88 -17.45 -32.07
C SER A 133 19.98 -17.85 -33.05
N PHE A 134 19.61 -18.55 -34.14
CA PHE A 134 20.52 -19.02 -35.18
C PHE A 134 21.31 -17.85 -35.83
N ASP A 135 20.72 -16.63 -35.87
CA ASP A 135 21.30 -15.51 -36.61
C ASP A 135 22.35 -14.73 -35.82
N ASN A 136 22.18 -14.60 -34.46
CA ASN A 136 22.99 -13.66 -33.67
C ASN A 136 23.24 -14.05 -32.22
N ASP A 137 23.01 -15.33 -31.86
CA ASP A 137 23.17 -15.85 -30.48
C ASP A 137 22.36 -15.09 -29.41
N SER A 138 21.31 -14.36 -29.81
CA SER A 138 20.44 -13.63 -28.89
C SER A 138 19.22 -14.44 -28.51
N ALA A 139 18.73 -14.25 -27.28
CA ALA A 139 17.45 -14.79 -26.81
C ALA A 139 16.54 -13.63 -26.39
N THR A 140 15.34 -13.61 -26.96
CA THR A 140 14.33 -12.60 -26.63
C THR A 140 13.32 -13.19 -25.66
N PHE A 141 13.15 -12.59 -24.49
CA PHE A 141 12.17 -12.96 -23.49
C PHE A 141 11.02 -11.96 -23.49
N ARG A 142 9.79 -12.46 -23.41
CA ARG A 142 8.59 -11.64 -23.24
C ARG A 142 7.85 -12.07 -21.99
N ILE A 143 7.61 -11.11 -21.09
CA ILE A 143 6.74 -11.30 -19.94
C ILE A 143 5.40 -10.63 -20.23
N ARG A 144 4.31 -11.33 -19.94
CA ARG A 144 2.95 -10.82 -20.03
C ARG A 144 2.19 -11.16 -18.77
N GLN A 145 1.52 -10.17 -18.20
CA GLN A 145 0.64 -10.32 -17.04
C GLN A 145 -0.63 -9.50 -17.23
N PHE A 146 -1.76 -10.05 -16.85
CA PHE A 146 -3.05 -9.36 -16.83
C PHE A 146 -3.46 -9.13 -15.39
N THR A 147 -3.33 -7.89 -14.95
CA THR A 147 -3.63 -7.50 -13.57
C THR A 147 -4.32 -6.15 -13.54
N GLY A 148 -5.09 -5.90 -12.51
CA GLY A 148 -5.77 -4.63 -12.27
C GLY A 148 -6.06 -4.42 -10.79
N GLY A 149 -6.43 -3.20 -10.44
CA GLY A 149 -6.86 -2.85 -9.09
C GLY A 149 -8.27 -2.28 -9.12
N VAL A 150 -9.07 -2.62 -8.13
CA VAL A 150 -10.42 -2.10 -7.95
C VAL A 150 -10.60 -1.53 -6.55
N LEU A 151 -11.14 -0.31 -6.49
CA LEU A 151 -11.53 0.36 -5.25
C LEU A 151 -13.06 0.20 -5.09
N TRP A 152 -13.49 -0.79 -4.28
CA TRP A 152 -14.90 -1.08 -4.05
C TRP A 152 -15.59 -0.12 -3.08
N THR A 153 -14.86 0.38 -2.10
CA THR A 153 -15.40 1.22 -1.03
C THR A 153 -14.51 2.44 -0.83
N PRO A 154 -14.63 3.46 -1.71
CA PRO A 154 -13.78 4.67 -1.64
C PRO A 154 -13.99 5.44 -0.34
N GLU A 155 -15.15 5.31 0.29
CA GLU A 155 -15.45 5.97 1.57
C GLU A 155 -14.57 5.47 2.73
N ALA A 156 -13.93 4.32 2.58
CA ALA A 156 -13.01 3.76 3.58
C ALA A 156 -11.56 4.22 3.40
N VAL A 157 -11.28 5.05 2.41
CA VAL A 157 -9.95 5.59 2.11
C VAL A 157 -9.96 7.10 2.31
N ILE A 158 -8.90 7.66 2.88
CA ILE A 158 -8.66 9.11 2.93
C ILE A 158 -7.37 9.39 2.18
N TRP A 159 -7.44 10.36 1.29
CA TRP A 159 -6.30 10.95 0.63
C TRP A 159 -6.17 12.42 1.02
N SER A 160 -4.95 12.89 1.18
CA SER A 160 -4.60 14.28 1.41
C SER A 160 -3.52 14.70 0.41
N ASP A 161 -3.71 15.87 -0.17
CA ASP A 161 -2.75 16.50 -1.08
C ASP A 161 -1.62 17.23 -0.35
N GLY A 162 -1.64 17.23 0.98
CA GLY A 162 -0.66 17.94 1.82
C GLY A 162 -0.91 19.43 1.98
N SER A 163 -1.94 20.02 1.35
CA SER A 163 -2.22 21.46 1.40
C SER A 163 -2.88 21.93 2.70
N GLY A 164 -3.32 21.01 3.53
CA GLY A 164 -4.08 21.27 4.77
C GLY A 164 -3.27 21.05 6.04
N ASN A 165 -2.08 21.62 6.16
CA ASN A 165 -1.27 21.58 7.39
C ASN A 165 -1.53 22.78 8.27
#